data_c64218802a5bca7fcc66ff38cf5f6eb4
#
_entry.id   c64218802a5bca7fcc66ff38cf5f6eb4
#
_cell.length_a   1.000
_cell.length_b   1.000
_cell.length_c   1.000
_cell.angle_alpha   90.00
_cell.angle_beta   90.00
_cell.angle_gamma   90.00
#
_symmetry.space_group_name_H-M   'P 1'
#
loop_
_entity.id
_entity.type
_entity.pdbx_description
1 polymer ?
#
loop_
_entity_poly.entity_id
_entity_poly.type
_entity_poly.pdbx_seq_one_letter_code
_entity_poly.pdbx_strand_id
1 'polypeptide(L)'
;YAQVDSWFGHCRRDLKLDLIYPEDGEGKTYPCIVWICGGAWQRMDKAAHLAYLGTLAQEGFVVASVEYRTSNEGTHPMQLCDIKAAIRYLRAYAKRYRINSEKFGVMGESAGGYLTCMAALDHDKKLDTGEYLEYSSQVQAACPWYPPTDASHFPYDDVEKAAMSSESLLMGFNVMTHPQEAYENSPVSKVTPDAPPFLLIHGTKDSTVPFSQSEELYDALEAAGCDVTLLALDGAEHADLMFFQDEVWQQIIAFFKRTL
;
A
#
# COMPACT_ATOMS: atom_id res chain seq x y z
N TYR A 1 -13.91 -10.32 -1.87
CA TYR A 1 -13.20 -10.25 -3.14
C TYR A 1 -12.32 -11.47 -3.42
N ALA A 2 -11.88 -12.17 -2.42
CA ALA A 2 -11.14 -13.42 -2.55
C ALA A 2 -11.48 -14.36 -1.39
N GLN A 3 -11.35 -15.67 -1.62
CA GLN A 3 -11.40 -16.68 -0.59
C GLN A 3 -10.01 -17.27 -0.42
N VAL A 4 -9.47 -17.19 0.79
CA VAL A 4 -8.09 -17.56 1.11
C VAL A 4 -8.03 -18.63 2.19
N ASP A 5 -6.96 -19.42 2.15
CA ASP A 5 -6.65 -20.33 3.25
C ASP A 5 -6.21 -19.50 4.46
N SER A 6 -6.68 -19.90 5.62
CA SER A 6 -6.43 -19.26 6.90
C SER A 6 -6.10 -20.32 7.94
N TRP A 7 -5.48 -19.88 9.05
CA TRP A 7 -5.15 -20.74 10.17
C TRP A 7 -4.42 -22.01 9.72
N PHE A 8 -3.25 -21.80 9.10
CA PHE A 8 -2.38 -22.89 8.63
C PHE A 8 -3.05 -23.87 7.64
N GLY A 9 -4.01 -23.38 6.85
CA GLY A 9 -4.73 -24.20 5.88
C GLY A 9 -5.86 -25.07 6.48
N HIS A 10 -6.14 -24.92 7.78
CA HIS A 10 -7.23 -25.66 8.42
C HIS A 10 -8.62 -25.11 8.14
N CYS A 11 -8.72 -23.86 7.73
CA CYS A 11 -9.98 -23.24 7.33
C CYS A 11 -9.77 -22.28 6.17
N ARG A 12 -10.88 -21.83 5.58
CA ARG A 12 -10.89 -20.77 4.58
C ARG A 12 -11.70 -19.59 5.12
N ARG A 13 -11.29 -18.39 4.76
CA ARG A 13 -12.04 -17.17 5.04
C ARG A 13 -12.12 -16.27 3.82
N ASP A 14 -13.14 -15.44 3.80
CA ASP A 14 -13.28 -14.42 2.77
C ASP A 14 -12.46 -13.18 3.15
N LEU A 15 -11.72 -12.65 2.19
CA LEU A 15 -11.18 -11.30 2.24
C LEU A 15 -12.24 -10.33 1.74
N LYS A 16 -12.50 -9.28 2.53
CA LYS A 16 -13.57 -8.32 2.29
C LYS A 16 -13.01 -6.97 1.92
N LEU A 17 -13.84 -6.13 1.34
CA LEU A 17 -13.55 -4.73 1.10
C LEU A 17 -14.81 -3.88 1.34
N ASP A 18 -14.60 -2.62 1.68
CA ASP A 18 -15.65 -1.62 1.73
C ASP A 18 -15.47 -0.64 0.58
N LEU A 19 -16.57 -0.18 0.00
CA LEU A 19 -16.57 0.79 -1.08
C LEU A 19 -17.25 2.08 -0.64
N ILE A 20 -16.57 3.20 -0.87
CA ILE A 20 -17.12 4.54 -0.69
C ILE A 20 -17.27 5.16 -2.08
N TYR A 21 -18.45 5.71 -2.34
CA TYR A 21 -18.83 6.22 -3.66
C TYR A 21 -19.01 7.73 -3.64
N PRO A 22 -18.72 8.42 -4.77
CA PRO A 22 -19.23 9.75 -5.03
C PRO A 22 -20.76 9.80 -4.93
N GLU A 23 -21.31 10.89 -4.39
CA GLU A 23 -22.78 11.06 -4.20
C GLU A 23 -23.55 11.14 -5.52
N ASP A 24 -22.91 11.62 -6.58
CA ASP A 24 -23.55 11.94 -7.84
C ASP A 24 -23.40 10.84 -8.90
N GLY A 25 -24.30 10.83 -9.87
CA GLY A 25 -24.06 10.31 -11.20
C GLY A 25 -24.48 8.88 -11.48
N GLU A 26 -25.80 8.67 -11.70
CA GLU A 26 -26.22 7.52 -12.50
C GLU A 26 -25.48 7.53 -13.86
N GLY A 27 -24.85 6.40 -14.21
CA GLY A 27 -24.18 6.21 -15.50
C GLY A 27 -22.75 6.73 -15.62
N LYS A 28 -22.20 7.40 -14.60
CA LYS A 28 -20.79 7.81 -14.58
C LYS A 28 -19.88 6.71 -14.02
N THR A 29 -18.65 6.67 -14.50
CA THR A 29 -17.55 5.86 -13.93
C THR A 29 -16.47 6.77 -13.38
N TYR A 30 -15.79 6.31 -12.33
CA TYR A 30 -14.82 7.10 -11.58
C TYR A 30 -13.48 6.36 -11.48
N PRO A 31 -12.34 7.05 -11.38
CA PRO A 31 -11.10 6.43 -10.95
C PRO A 31 -11.28 5.75 -9.60
N CYS A 32 -10.54 4.66 -9.36
CA CYS A 32 -10.57 3.93 -8.10
C CYS A 32 -9.29 4.13 -7.33
N ILE A 33 -9.39 4.43 -6.04
CA ILE A 33 -8.26 4.44 -5.10
C ILE A 33 -8.43 3.27 -4.15
N VAL A 34 -7.46 2.36 -4.14
CA VAL A 34 -7.42 1.24 -3.21
C VAL A 34 -6.66 1.68 -1.96
N TRP A 35 -7.35 1.70 -0.82
CA TRP A 35 -6.77 2.01 0.47
C TRP A 35 -6.33 0.76 1.21
N ILE A 36 -5.11 0.79 1.75
CA ILE A 36 -4.47 -0.30 2.48
C ILE A 36 -4.07 0.22 3.86
N CYS A 37 -4.77 -0.24 4.91
CA CYS A 37 -4.49 0.21 6.27
C CYS A 37 -3.18 -0.38 6.82
N GLY A 38 -2.58 0.34 7.77
CA GLY A 38 -1.41 -0.07 8.53
C GLY A 38 -1.72 -1.12 9.60
N GLY A 39 -0.80 -1.31 10.54
CA GLY A 39 -0.91 -2.23 11.67
C GLY A 39 0.21 -3.26 11.75
N ALA A 40 1.41 -2.89 11.30
CA ALA A 40 2.63 -3.71 11.36
C ALA A 40 2.47 -5.10 10.72
N TRP A 41 1.58 -5.22 9.74
CA TRP A 41 1.13 -6.48 9.10
C TRP A 41 0.55 -7.52 10.07
N GLN A 42 0.53 -7.26 11.37
CA GLN A 42 0.00 -8.16 12.42
C GLN A 42 -1.47 -7.89 12.74
N ARG A 43 -1.92 -6.68 12.44
CA ARG A 43 -3.30 -6.23 12.58
C ARG A 43 -3.74 -5.58 11.29
N MET A 44 -5.03 -5.59 11.04
CA MET A 44 -5.61 -4.95 9.88
C MET A 44 -7.07 -4.60 10.20
N ASP A 45 -7.43 -3.35 10.00
CA ASP A 45 -8.81 -2.89 10.10
C ASP A 45 -9.16 -2.02 8.89
N LYS A 46 -9.87 -2.61 7.93
CA LYS A 46 -10.32 -1.87 6.74
C LYS A 46 -11.29 -0.72 7.06
N ALA A 47 -11.86 -0.69 8.27
CA ALA A 47 -12.73 0.41 8.69
C ALA A 47 -11.94 1.63 9.23
N ALA A 48 -10.63 1.48 9.43
CA ALA A 48 -9.78 2.60 9.84
C ALA A 48 -9.83 3.71 8.79
N HIS A 49 -9.97 4.96 9.27
CA HIS A 49 -9.94 6.19 8.48
C HIS A 49 -11.06 6.36 7.44
N LEU A 50 -12.13 5.55 7.43
CA LEU A 50 -13.23 5.66 6.45
C LEU A 50 -13.82 7.08 6.37
N ALA A 51 -13.90 7.81 7.48
CA ALA A 51 -14.41 9.19 7.51
C ALA A 51 -13.53 10.14 6.66
N TYR A 52 -12.21 10.01 6.78
CA TYR A 52 -11.25 10.79 5.99
C TYR A 52 -11.23 10.34 4.52
N LEU A 53 -11.30 9.04 4.28
CA LEU A 53 -11.37 8.48 2.92
C LEU A 53 -12.62 8.94 2.16
N GLY A 54 -13.69 9.29 2.89
CA GLY A 54 -14.89 9.90 2.33
C GLY A 54 -14.61 11.21 1.59
N THR A 55 -13.57 11.96 1.97
CA THR A 55 -13.15 13.19 1.27
C THR A 55 -12.73 12.89 -0.18
N LEU A 56 -12.03 11.78 -0.43
CA LEU A 56 -11.69 11.36 -1.80
C LEU A 56 -12.93 11.01 -2.62
N ALA A 57 -13.93 10.39 -1.98
CA ALA A 57 -15.18 10.10 -2.67
C ALA A 57 -15.95 11.37 -3.04
N GLN A 58 -15.97 12.39 -2.18
CA GLN A 58 -16.54 13.71 -2.50
C GLN A 58 -15.84 14.39 -3.69
N GLU A 59 -14.55 14.08 -3.89
CA GLU A 59 -13.73 14.62 -4.97
C GLU A 59 -13.79 13.80 -6.28
N GLY A 60 -14.66 12.78 -6.32
CA GLY A 60 -14.97 12.04 -7.53
C GLY A 60 -14.17 10.75 -7.72
N PHE A 61 -13.72 10.11 -6.64
CA PHE A 61 -13.07 8.81 -6.67
C PHE A 61 -13.96 7.74 -6.02
N VAL A 62 -13.97 6.53 -6.57
CA VAL A 62 -14.41 5.36 -5.81
C VAL A 62 -13.25 4.94 -4.91
N VAL A 63 -13.49 4.84 -3.60
CA VAL A 63 -12.46 4.38 -2.66
C VAL A 63 -12.79 2.98 -2.21
N ALA A 64 -11.82 2.05 -2.35
CA ALA A 64 -11.94 0.67 -1.92
C ALA A 64 -10.98 0.41 -0.76
N SER A 65 -11.49 0.32 0.47
CA SER A 65 -10.70 -0.09 1.62
C SER A 65 -10.69 -1.61 1.72
N VAL A 66 -9.50 -2.22 1.64
CA VAL A 66 -9.34 -3.66 1.44
C VAL A 66 -8.73 -4.36 2.65
N GLU A 67 -9.20 -5.58 2.93
CA GLU A 67 -8.54 -6.52 3.83
C GLU A 67 -7.32 -7.16 3.14
N TYR A 68 -6.39 -7.65 3.93
CA TYR A 68 -5.32 -8.56 3.52
C TYR A 68 -5.02 -9.53 4.67
N ARG A 69 -4.37 -10.65 4.38
CA ARG A 69 -3.91 -11.58 5.43
C ARG A 69 -2.78 -10.95 6.23
N THR A 70 -2.83 -11.14 7.53
CA THR A 70 -1.77 -10.68 8.42
C THR A 70 -0.57 -11.65 8.45
N SER A 71 0.55 -11.22 9.01
CA SER A 71 1.73 -12.08 9.22
C SER A 71 1.44 -13.26 10.17
N ASN A 72 0.37 -13.20 10.96
CA ASN A 72 -0.11 -14.33 11.75
C ASN A 72 -0.77 -15.43 10.91
N GLU A 73 -1.13 -15.14 9.65
CA GLU A 73 -1.77 -16.07 8.73
C GLU A 73 -0.81 -16.57 7.67
N GLY A 74 0.27 -15.83 7.41
CA GLY A 74 1.31 -16.18 6.46
C GLY A 74 2.31 -15.06 6.23
N THR A 75 3.45 -15.41 5.67
CA THR A 75 4.56 -14.50 5.42
C THR A 75 4.45 -13.83 4.04
N HIS A 76 5.29 -12.83 3.79
CA HIS A 76 5.50 -12.28 2.46
C HIS A 76 5.75 -13.44 1.44
N PRO A 77 5.16 -13.40 0.22
CA PRO A 77 4.40 -12.29 -0.37
C PRO A 77 2.87 -12.41 -0.26
N MET A 78 2.31 -13.19 0.67
CA MET A 78 0.86 -13.42 0.75
C MET A 78 0.04 -12.12 0.81
N GLN A 79 0.49 -11.14 1.58
CA GLN A 79 -0.18 -9.86 1.75
C GLN A 79 -0.27 -9.10 0.43
N LEU A 80 0.84 -9.09 -0.32
CA LEU A 80 0.90 -8.47 -1.64
C LEU A 80 -0.01 -9.19 -2.65
N CYS A 81 -0.02 -10.52 -2.64
CA CYS A 81 -0.93 -11.31 -3.48
C CYS A 81 -2.40 -10.95 -3.22
N ASP A 82 -2.77 -10.72 -1.96
CA ASP A 82 -4.13 -10.34 -1.58
C ASP A 82 -4.50 -8.94 -2.12
N ILE A 83 -3.59 -7.96 -2.03
CA ILE A 83 -3.80 -6.63 -2.60
C ILE A 83 -3.94 -6.69 -4.12
N LYS A 84 -3.07 -7.44 -4.80
CA LYS A 84 -3.16 -7.65 -6.25
C LYS A 84 -4.49 -8.33 -6.65
N ALA A 85 -4.95 -9.29 -5.85
CA ALA A 85 -6.25 -9.94 -6.07
C ALA A 85 -7.43 -8.95 -5.88
N ALA A 86 -7.37 -8.04 -4.90
CA ALA A 86 -8.38 -6.99 -4.70
C ALA A 86 -8.45 -6.05 -5.92
N ILE A 87 -7.31 -5.61 -6.45
CA ILE A 87 -7.25 -4.76 -7.64
C ILE A 87 -7.87 -5.48 -8.85
N ARG A 88 -7.53 -6.75 -9.09
CA ARG A 88 -8.10 -7.54 -10.19
C ARG A 88 -9.61 -7.72 -10.03
N TYR A 89 -10.08 -8.05 -8.83
CA TYR A 89 -11.50 -8.15 -8.52
C TYR A 89 -12.25 -6.85 -8.85
N LEU A 90 -11.74 -5.71 -8.36
CA LEU A 90 -12.36 -4.41 -8.62
C LEU A 90 -12.39 -4.09 -10.11
N ARG A 91 -11.35 -4.46 -10.86
CA ARG A 91 -11.28 -4.28 -12.30
C ARG A 91 -12.25 -5.21 -13.05
N ALA A 92 -12.38 -6.47 -12.62
CA ALA A 92 -13.34 -7.41 -13.18
C ALA A 92 -14.79 -6.94 -13.00
N TYR A 93 -15.10 -6.33 -11.87
CA TYR A 93 -16.43 -5.81 -11.54
C TYR A 93 -16.55 -4.29 -11.72
N ALA A 94 -15.66 -3.66 -12.48
CA ALA A 94 -15.58 -2.21 -12.63
C ALA A 94 -16.93 -1.59 -13.03
N LYS A 95 -17.63 -2.19 -14.00
CA LYS A 95 -18.97 -1.74 -14.41
C LYS A 95 -19.99 -1.76 -13.26
N ARG A 96 -19.99 -2.82 -12.44
CA ARG A 96 -20.89 -2.96 -11.28
C ARG A 96 -20.62 -1.89 -10.23
N TYR A 97 -19.35 -1.56 -10.02
CA TYR A 97 -18.90 -0.64 -8.99
C TYR A 97 -18.68 0.79 -9.50
N ARG A 98 -19.11 1.08 -10.73
CA ARG A 98 -18.94 2.40 -11.35
C ARG A 98 -17.47 2.86 -11.41
N ILE A 99 -16.56 1.92 -11.58
CA ILE A 99 -15.12 2.17 -11.67
C ILE A 99 -14.70 2.28 -13.14
N ASN A 100 -13.82 3.22 -13.45
CA ASN A 100 -13.07 3.22 -14.70
C ASN A 100 -11.92 2.18 -14.59
N SER A 101 -12.01 1.08 -15.33
CA SER A 101 -11.06 -0.04 -15.27
C SER A 101 -9.61 0.33 -15.60
N GLU A 102 -9.39 1.48 -16.25
CA GLU A 102 -8.05 1.94 -16.66
C GLU A 102 -7.40 2.88 -15.64
N LYS A 103 -8.14 3.30 -14.59
CA LYS A 103 -7.72 4.34 -13.65
C LYS A 103 -7.75 3.84 -12.21
N PHE A 104 -6.65 3.23 -11.78
CA PHE A 104 -6.46 2.74 -10.42
C PHE A 104 -5.27 3.42 -9.76
N GLY A 105 -5.50 4.00 -8.59
CA GLY A 105 -4.46 4.42 -7.66
C GLY A 105 -4.43 3.51 -6.44
N VAL A 106 -3.30 3.47 -5.76
CA VAL A 106 -3.15 2.77 -4.49
C VAL A 106 -2.60 3.74 -3.44
N MET A 107 -3.13 3.64 -2.23
CA MET A 107 -2.79 4.51 -1.10
C MET A 107 -2.80 3.69 0.18
N GLY A 108 -1.90 3.95 1.10
CA GLY A 108 -1.87 3.24 2.36
C GLY A 108 -0.82 3.77 3.32
N GLU A 109 -0.92 3.37 4.57
CA GLU A 109 -0.11 3.87 5.67
C GLU A 109 0.77 2.79 6.30
N SER A 110 2.00 3.13 6.77
CA SER A 110 2.87 2.21 7.54
C SER A 110 3.05 0.86 6.81
N ALA A 111 2.66 -0.24 7.43
CA ALA A 111 2.61 -1.57 6.79
C ALA A 111 1.79 -1.58 5.49
N GLY A 112 0.67 -0.83 5.44
CA GLY A 112 -0.11 -0.61 4.22
C GLY A 112 0.63 0.28 3.21
N GLY A 113 1.46 1.19 3.68
CA GLY A 113 2.37 2.00 2.85
C GLY A 113 3.41 1.12 2.13
N TYR A 114 4.01 0.15 2.83
CA TYR A 114 4.85 -0.88 2.20
C TYR A 114 4.10 -1.64 1.11
N LEU A 115 2.89 -2.13 1.42
CA LEU A 115 2.08 -2.87 0.44
C LEU A 115 1.64 -1.99 -0.74
N THR A 116 1.44 -0.68 -0.51
CA THR A 116 1.20 0.31 -1.55
C THR A 116 2.40 0.41 -2.49
N CYS A 117 3.62 0.53 -1.96
CA CYS A 117 4.84 0.55 -2.75
C CYS A 117 5.01 -0.75 -3.55
N MET A 118 4.88 -1.90 -2.88
CA MET A 118 5.03 -3.20 -3.53
C MET A 118 3.99 -3.46 -4.61
N ALA A 119 2.72 -3.06 -4.41
CA ALA A 119 1.67 -3.21 -5.41
C ALA A 119 1.93 -2.36 -6.66
N ALA A 120 2.59 -1.21 -6.50
CA ALA A 120 2.93 -0.30 -7.58
C ALA A 120 4.24 -0.68 -8.31
N LEU A 121 5.19 -1.32 -7.63
CA LEU A 121 6.55 -1.55 -8.13
C LEU A 121 6.83 -3.01 -8.53
N ASP A 122 6.26 -3.99 -7.81
CA ASP A 122 6.55 -5.40 -8.08
C ASP A 122 5.59 -5.98 -9.11
N HIS A 123 6.10 -6.13 -10.34
CA HIS A 123 5.34 -6.63 -11.49
C HIS A 123 5.55 -8.13 -11.76
N ASP A 124 6.14 -8.90 -10.83
CA ASP A 124 6.28 -10.35 -11.00
C ASP A 124 4.89 -11.00 -11.12
N LYS A 125 4.66 -11.63 -12.26
CA LYS A 125 3.39 -12.33 -12.55
C LYS A 125 3.10 -13.50 -11.62
N LYS A 126 4.10 -14.03 -10.93
CA LYS A 126 3.90 -15.08 -9.91
C LYS A 126 3.12 -14.58 -8.69
N LEU A 127 3.08 -13.28 -8.47
CA LEU A 127 2.31 -12.63 -7.40
C LEU A 127 0.83 -12.48 -7.75
N ASP A 128 0.47 -12.62 -9.02
CA ASP A 128 -0.93 -12.67 -9.45
C ASP A 128 -1.47 -14.07 -9.20
N THR A 129 -2.06 -14.29 -8.03
CA THR A 129 -2.62 -15.58 -7.58
C THR A 129 -4.13 -15.50 -7.37
N GLY A 130 -4.82 -16.64 -7.32
CA GLY A 130 -6.25 -16.72 -7.07
C GLY A 130 -7.10 -16.51 -8.33
N GLU A 131 -8.14 -15.69 -8.22
CA GLU A 131 -9.15 -15.48 -9.29
C GLU A 131 -8.84 -14.23 -10.13
N TYR A 132 -9.60 -14.06 -11.22
CA TYR A 132 -9.56 -12.90 -12.13
C TYR A 132 -8.17 -12.65 -12.75
N LEU A 133 -7.44 -13.70 -13.07
CA LEU A 133 -6.07 -13.63 -13.60
C LEU A 133 -6.01 -13.01 -15.03
N GLU A 134 -7.13 -12.94 -15.73
CA GLU A 134 -7.28 -12.25 -17.01
C GLU A 134 -7.26 -10.72 -16.89
N TYR A 135 -7.43 -10.18 -15.66
CA TYR A 135 -7.37 -8.75 -15.38
C TYR A 135 -5.99 -8.35 -14.83
N SER A 136 -5.57 -7.14 -15.15
CA SER A 136 -4.31 -6.59 -14.63
C SER A 136 -4.42 -6.20 -13.15
N SER A 137 -3.35 -6.41 -12.39
CA SER A 137 -3.18 -5.85 -11.03
C SER A 137 -2.39 -4.54 -11.01
N GLN A 138 -1.98 -4.00 -12.16
CA GLN A 138 -1.21 -2.75 -12.26
C GLN A 138 -2.04 -1.54 -11.85
N VAL A 139 -1.35 -0.55 -11.28
CA VAL A 139 -1.90 0.75 -10.86
C VAL A 139 -1.18 1.89 -11.55
N GLN A 140 -1.83 3.04 -11.65
CA GLN A 140 -1.35 4.22 -12.39
C GLN A 140 -0.83 5.33 -11.46
N ALA A 141 -0.99 5.18 -10.14
CA ALA A 141 -0.48 6.13 -9.15
C ALA A 141 -0.35 5.47 -7.78
N ALA A 142 0.63 5.89 -6.97
CA ALA A 142 0.84 5.39 -5.62
C ALA A 142 1.08 6.53 -4.63
N CYS A 143 0.38 6.48 -3.48
CA CYS A 143 0.51 7.46 -2.40
C CYS A 143 0.76 6.75 -1.05
N PRO A 144 1.98 6.23 -0.81
CA PRO A 144 2.31 5.62 0.47
C PRO A 144 2.61 6.66 1.55
N TRP A 145 2.09 6.42 2.75
CA TRP A 145 2.35 7.22 3.94
C TRP A 145 3.34 6.47 4.85
N TYR A 146 4.42 7.13 5.26
CA TYR A 146 5.47 6.60 6.14
C TYR A 146 5.75 5.10 5.96
N PRO A 147 6.05 4.69 4.71
CA PRO A 147 6.24 3.28 4.38
C PRO A 147 7.60 2.78 4.87
N PRO A 148 7.71 1.56 5.41
CA PRO A 148 8.97 0.81 5.39
C PRO A 148 9.33 0.51 3.93
N THR A 149 10.55 0.85 3.50
CA THR A 149 10.94 0.71 2.08
C THR A 149 12.19 -0.14 1.86
N ASP A 150 12.99 -0.31 2.91
CA ASP A 150 14.14 -1.23 2.93
C ASP A 150 14.25 -1.90 4.31
N ALA A 151 13.83 -3.14 4.40
CA ALA A 151 13.88 -3.91 5.65
C ALA A 151 15.31 -4.26 6.08
N SER A 152 16.31 -4.18 5.18
CA SER A 152 17.71 -4.42 5.50
C SER A 152 18.37 -3.21 6.20
N HIS A 153 17.79 -2.01 6.08
CA HIS A 153 18.29 -0.75 6.63
C HIS A 153 17.52 -0.28 7.87
N PHE A 154 16.68 -1.13 8.48
CA PHE A 154 16.10 -0.77 9.76
C PHE A 154 17.16 -0.75 10.88
N PRO A 155 17.12 0.23 11.80
CA PRO A 155 18.17 0.47 12.78
C PRO A 155 18.12 -0.49 13.97
N TYR A 156 18.12 -1.80 13.71
CA TYR A 156 18.19 -2.82 14.76
C TYR A 156 19.63 -2.93 15.27
N ASP A 157 19.79 -2.84 16.59
CA ASP A 157 21.05 -2.97 17.31
C ASP A 157 21.25 -4.35 17.95
N ASP A 158 20.25 -5.21 17.89
CA ASP A 158 20.19 -6.50 18.56
C ASP A 158 19.49 -7.55 17.69
N VAL A 159 20.15 -8.68 17.46
CA VAL A 159 19.66 -9.77 16.59
C VAL A 159 18.40 -10.43 17.16
N GLU A 160 18.30 -10.56 18.49
CA GLU A 160 17.12 -11.19 19.10
C GLU A 160 15.89 -10.26 18.99
N LYS A 161 16.10 -8.95 19.20
CA LYS A 161 15.04 -7.96 18.97
C LYS A 161 14.62 -7.93 17.50
N ALA A 162 15.59 -7.92 16.58
CA ALA A 162 15.30 -7.95 15.14
C ALA A 162 14.49 -9.20 14.74
N ALA A 163 14.75 -10.36 15.34
CA ALA A 163 14.01 -11.58 15.09
C ALA A 163 12.51 -11.48 15.44
N MET A 164 12.16 -10.62 16.40
CA MET A 164 10.77 -10.39 16.84
C MET A 164 10.15 -9.13 16.22
N SER A 165 10.86 -8.46 15.32
CA SER A 165 10.37 -7.27 14.65
C SER A 165 9.23 -7.60 13.68
N SER A 166 8.42 -6.59 13.37
CA SER A 166 7.32 -6.71 12.42
C SER A 166 7.80 -7.12 11.03
N GLU A 167 8.96 -6.63 10.63
CA GLU A 167 9.61 -6.93 9.35
C GLU A 167 10.05 -8.40 9.29
N SER A 168 10.70 -8.90 10.34
CA SER A 168 11.11 -10.31 10.42
C SER A 168 9.92 -11.27 10.46
N LEU A 169 8.86 -10.90 11.18
CA LEU A 169 7.62 -11.68 11.22
C LEU A 169 6.91 -11.68 9.87
N LEU A 170 6.90 -10.55 9.15
CA LEU A 170 6.38 -10.48 7.79
C LEU A 170 7.19 -11.37 6.84
N MET A 171 8.51 -11.23 6.87
CA MET A 171 9.41 -11.92 5.94
C MET A 171 9.52 -13.42 6.24
N GLY A 172 9.28 -13.84 7.50
CA GLY A 172 9.46 -15.23 7.94
C GLY A 172 10.91 -15.61 8.22
N PHE A 173 11.80 -14.64 8.27
CA PHE A 173 13.21 -14.77 8.66
C PHE A 173 13.69 -13.49 9.36
N ASN A 174 14.81 -13.58 10.08
CA ASN A 174 15.40 -12.42 10.74
C ASN A 174 16.09 -11.51 9.72
N VAL A 175 15.55 -10.30 9.51
CA VAL A 175 16.04 -9.33 8.52
C VAL A 175 17.49 -8.88 8.75
N MET A 176 17.95 -8.86 10.01
CA MET A 176 19.31 -8.48 10.34
C MET A 176 20.34 -9.56 9.97
N THR A 177 19.96 -10.83 10.00
CA THR A 177 20.84 -11.96 9.63
C THR A 177 20.71 -12.36 8.15
N HIS A 178 19.68 -11.87 7.45
CA HIS A 178 19.42 -12.13 6.04
C HIS A 178 19.20 -10.81 5.28
N PRO A 179 20.17 -9.87 5.33
CA PRO A 179 19.97 -8.52 4.78
C PRO A 179 19.75 -8.51 3.26
N GLN A 180 20.37 -9.42 2.53
CA GLN A 180 20.18 -9.53 1.08
C GLN A 180 18.75 -9.93 0.72
N GLU A 181 18.20 -10.94 1.38
CA GLU A 181 16.82 -11.38 1.17
C GLU A 181 15.82 -10.32 1.65
N ALA A 182 16.14 -9.61 2.74
CA ALA A 182 15.33 -8.50 3.23
C ALA A 182 15.27 -7.36 2.18
N TYR A 183 16.41 -6.97 1.61
CA TYR A 183 16.50 -6.00 0.53
C TYR A 183 15.69 -6.46 -0.71
N GLU A 184 15.87 -7.69 -1.17
CA GLU A 184 15.19 -8.24 -2.34
C GLU A 184 13.66 -8.26 -2.21
N ASN A 185 13.13 -8.28 -0.98
CA ASN A 185 11.70 -8.22 -0.68
C ASN A 185 11.24 -6.81 -0.25
N SER A 186 12.06 -5.80 -0.47
CA SER A 186 11.79 -4.40 -0.11
C SER A 186 11.48 -3.53 -1.33
N PRO A 187 10.61 -2.51 -1.19
CA PRO A 187 10.21 -1.62 -2.28
C PRO A 187 11.36 -1.00 -3.08
N VAL A 188 12.42 -0.56 -2.41
CA VAL A 188 13.59 0.08 -3.07
C VAL A 188 14.21 -0.84 -4.12
N SER A 189 14.26 -2.16 -3.86
CA SER A 189 14.81 -3.15 -4.80
C SER A 189 13.96 -3.38 -6.06
N LYS A 190 12.71 -2.91 -6.05
CA LYS A 190 11.72 -3.10 -7.13
C LYS A 190 11.58 -1.88 -8.05
N VAL A 191 12.31 -0.81 -7.76
CA VAL A 191 12.24 0.42 -8.58
C VAL A 191 12.75 0.16 -9.98
N THR A 192 11.95 0.54 -10.97
CA THR A 192 12.30 0.52 -12.39
C THR A 192 11.85 1.82 -13.05
N PRO A 193 12.38 2.19 -14.23
CA PRO A 193 11.94 3.39 -14.95
C PRO A 193 10.43 3.40 -15.33
N ASP A 194 9.78 2.26 -15.30
CA ASP A 194 8.35 2.11 -15.62
C ASP A 194 7.44 2.28 -14.38
N ALA A 195 7.99 2.67 -13.23
CA ALA A 195 7.20 2.92 -12.03
C ALA A 195 6.17 4.04 -12.26
N PRO A 196 4.94 3.89 -11.75
CA PRO A 196 3.94 4.95 -11.86
C PRO A 196 4.35 6.17 -11.01
N PRO A 197 3.68 7.33 -11.16
CA PRO A 197 3.87 8.48 -10.28
C PRO A 197 3.69 8.14 -8.79
N PHE A 198 4.57 8.69 -7.94
CA PHE A 198 4.55 8.53 -6.48
C PHE A 198 4.38 9.86 -5.74
N LEU A 199 3.53 9.85 -4.71
CA LEU A 199 3.49 10.88 -3.66
C LEU A 199 3.80 10.21 -2.32
N LEU A 200 5.05 10.31 -1.86
CA LEU A 200 5.48 9.84 -0.54
C LEU A 200 5.12 10.90 0.51
N ILE A 201 4.52 10.52 1.64
CA ILE A 201 4.22 11.43 2.75
C ILE A 201 4.81 10.85 4.03
N HIS A 202 5.68 11.61 4.73
CA HIS A 202 6.36 11.09 5.90
C HIS A 202 6.65 12.19 6.93
N GLY A 203 6.52 11.86 8.22
CA GLY A 203 6.86 12.75 9.32
C GLY A 203 8.38 12.77 9.59
N THR A 204 8.96 13.96 9.76
CA THR A 204 10.42 14.08 9.93
C THR A 204 10.93 13.60 11.29
N LYS A 205 10.03 13.36 12.26
CA LYS A 205 10.35 12.84 13.60
C LYS A 205 9.79 11.43 13.85
N ASP A 206 9.43 10.72 12.79
CA ASP A 206 8.92 9.36 12.91
C ASP A 206 9.93 8.45 13.59
N SER A 207 9.61 8.01 14.82
CA SER A 207 10.42 7.14 15.65
C SER A 207 10.15 5.65 15.45
N THR A 208 9.11 5.30 14.67
CA THR A 208 8.71 3.92 14.38
C THR A 208 9.28 3.45 13.04
N VAL A 209 9.03 4.22 11.98
CA VAL A 209 9.61 4.01 10.65
C VAL A 209 10.50 5.23 10.35
N PRO A 210 11.82 5.10 10.35
CA PRO A 210 12.71 6.25 10.15
C PRO A 210 12.39 6.99 8.84
N PHE A 211 12.44 8.32 8.88
CA PHE A 211 12.19 9.18 7.71
C PHE A 211 13.10 8.83 6.52
N SER A 212 14.33 8.36 6.81
CA SER A 212 15.29 7.87 5.81
C SER A 212 14.73 6.77 4.89
N GLN A 213 13.76 6.00 5.36
CA GLN A 213 13.09 4.99 4.53
C GLN A 213 12.38 5.63 3.32
N SER A 214 11.70 6.76 3.52
CA SER A 214 11.10 7.48 2.40
C SER A 214 12.13 8.23 1.56
N GLU A 215 13.22 8.71 2.15
CA GLU A 215 14.32 9.34 1.40
C GLU A 215 14.99 8.32 0.47
N GLU A 216 15.28 7.11 0.93
CA GLU A 216 15.86 6.03 0.12
C GLU A 216 14.99 5.66 -1.08
N LEU A 217 13.67 5.53 -0.88
CA LEU A 217 12.76 5.24 -1.99
C LEU A 217 12.62 6.42 -2.94
N TYR A 218 12.59 7.66 -2.41
CA TYR A 218 12.56 8.88 -3.22
C TYR A 218 13.79 8.94 -4.13
N ASP A 219 15.00 8.77 -3.56
CA ASP A 219 16.26 8.82 -4.29
C ASP A 219 16.33 7.75 -5.39
N ALA A 220 15.86 6.54 -5.08
CA ALA A 220 15.81 5.45 -6.06
C ALA A 220 14.86 5.75 -7.23
N LEU A 221 13.65 6.27 -6.94
CA LEU A 221 12.68 6.66 -7.95
C LEU A 221 13.17 7.85 -8.80
N GLU A 222 13.76 8.87 -8.16
CA GLU A 222 14.33 10.02 -8.86
C GLU A 222 15.48 9.59 -9.78
N ALA A 223 16.40 8.75 -9.28
CA ALA A 223 17.50 8.20 -10.07
C ALA A 223 17.02 7.36 -11.26
N ALA A 224 15.88 6.68 -11.14
CA ALA A 224 15.25 5.95 -12.24
C ALA A 224 14.49 6.85 -13.22
N GLY A 225 14.37 8.16 -12.95
CA GLY A 225 13.67 9.13 -13.79
C GLY A 225 12.14 9.11 -13.64
N CYS A 226 11.64 8.57 -12.53
CA CYS A 226 10.20 8.48 -12.25
C CYS A 226 9.63 9.82 -11.73
N ASP A 227 8.32 10.01 -11.91
CA ASP A 227 7.58 11.15 -11.31
C ASP A 227 7.36 10.88 -9.82
N VAL A 228 8.18 11.48 -8.98
CA VAL A 228 8.11 11.29 -7.52
C VAL A 228 8.12 12.63 -6.78
N THR A 229 7.31 12.71 -5.72
CA THR A 229 7.30 13.82 -4.76
C THR A 229 7.39 13.25 -3.36
N LEU A 230 8.25 13.82 -2.50
CA LEU A 230 8.31 13.54 -1.07
C LEU A 230 7.77 14.75 -0.31
N LEU A 231 6.60 14.59 0.32
CA LEU A 231 5.99 15.55 1.23
C LEU A 231 6.46 15.24 2.66
N ALA A 232 7.47 15.96 3.11
CA ALA A 232 7.97 15.87 4.48
C ALA A 232 7.08 16.70 5.42
N LEU A 233 6.49 16.08 6.43
CA LEU A 233 5.71 16.75 7.47
C LEU A 233 6.64 17.07 8.64
N ASP A 234 7.07 18.32 8.73
CA ASP A 234 8.05 18.74 9.73
C ASP A 234 7.54 18.57 11.16
N GLY A 235 8.28 17.83 11.96
CA GLY A 235 7.96 17.55 13.36
C GLY A 235 6.91 16.45 13.60
N ALA A 236 6.29 15.91 12.56
CA ALA A 236 5.31 14.83 12.71
C ALA A 236 5.97 13.50 13.10
N GLU A 237 5.32 12.78 14.01
CA GLU A 237 5.64 11.41 14.41
C GLU A 237 4.88 10.39 13.53
N HIS A 238 5.08 9.09 13.81
CA HIS A 238 4.35 8.01 13.13
C HIS A 238 2.85 8.09 13.39
N ALA A 239 2.03 8.05 12.32
CA ALA A 239 0.57 8.14 12.40
C ALA A 239 0.05 9.40 13.13
N ASP A 240 0.78 10.51 13.03
CA ASP A 240 0.42 11.80 13.64
C ASP A 240 -0.84 12.38 13.02
N LEU A 241 -1.56 13.22 13.80
CA LEU A 241 -2.72 13.95 13.31
C LEU A 241 -2.39 14.94 12.18
N MET A 242 -1.13 15.30 11.99
CA MET A 242 -0.67 16.13 10.89
C MET A 242 -0.97 15.51 9.51
N PHE A 243 -1.02 14.18 9.41
CA PHE A 243 -1.40 13.50 8.16
C PHE A 243 -2.86 13.73 7.76
N PHE A 244 -3.69 14.16 8.69
CA PHE A 244 -5.13 14.36 8.48
C PHE A 244 -5.53 15.83 8.35
N GLN A 245 -4.56 16.74 8.20
CA GLN A 245 -4.80 18.15 7.98
C GLN A 245 -5.26 18.41 6.53
N ASP A 246 -6.08 19.44 6.35
CA ASP A 246 -6.66 19.79 5.04
C ASP A 246 -5.60 20.02 3.96
N GLU A 247 -4.46 20.64 4.31
CA GLU A 247 -3.38 20.92 3.38
C GLU A 247 -2.75 19.64 2.82
N VAL A 248 -2.61 18.60 3.66
CA VAL A 248 -2.10 17.28 3.22
C VAL A 248 -3.11 16.61 2.30
N TRP A 249 -4.39 16.62 2.66
CA TRP A 249 -5.46 16.05 1.83
C TRP A 249 -5.59 16.75 0.48
N GLN A 250 -5.43 18.07 0.43
CA GLN A 250 -5.42 18.83 -0.83
C GLN A 250 -4.28 18.36 -1.76
N GLN A 251 -3.07 18.08 -1.21
CA GLN A 251 -1.96 17.54 -1.99
C GLN A 251 -2.29 16.14 -2.55
N ILE A 252 -2.88 15.27 -1.73
CA ILE A 252 -3.30 13.92 -2.13
C ILE A 252 -4.34 13.99 -3.25
N ILE A 253 -5.37 14.82 -3.08
CA ILE A 253 -6.44 15.02 -4.07
C ILE A 253 -5.86 15.56 -5.38
N ALA A 254 -5.00 16.58 -5.31
CA ALA A 254 -4.35 17.15 -6.48
C ALA A 254 -3.48 16.12 -7.21
N PHE A 255 -2.74 15.31 -6.46
CA PHE A 255 -1.92 14.22 -7.02
C PHE A 255 -2.79 13.21 -7.79
N PHE A 256 -3.84 12.67 -7.18
CA PHE A 256 -4.69 11.69 -7.85
C PHE A 256 -5.51 12.28 -9.01
N LYS A 257 -5.94 13.54 -8.93
CA LYS A 257 -6.58 14.23 -10.07
C LYS A 257 -5.66 14.44 -11.25
N ARG A 258 -4.35 14.58 -11.01
CA ARG A 258 -3.33 14.73 -12.06
C ARG A 258 -2.98 13.39 -12.72
N THR A 259 -2.99 12.31 -11.95
CA THR A 259 -2.43 11.02 -12.35
C THR A 259 -3.47 9.99 -12.79
N LEU A 260 -4.71 10.15 -12.36
CA LEU A 260 -5.87 9.31 -12.71
C LEU A 260 -6.90 10.10 -13.52
#